data_15ef9b933cb7bff7b926553bf9d63a48
#
_entry.id   15ef9b933cb7bff7b926553bf9d63a48
#
_cell.length_a   1.000
_cell.length_b   1.000
_cell.length_c   1.000
_cell.angle_alpha   90.00
_cell.angle_beta   90.00
_cell.angle_gamma   90.00
#
_symmetry.space_group_name_H-M   'P 1'
#
loop_
_entity.id
_entity.type
_entity.pdbx_description
1 polymer ?
#
loop_
_entity_poly.entity_id
_entity_poly.type
_entity_poly.pdbx_seq_one_letter_code
_entity_poly.pdbx_strand_id
1 'polypeptide(L)'
;MSRGDKLISPVRDPAGTAVPGLLGRVPRDPGRVALVHEGRDLTFGDVAALGEDVADVVRAHRLEGRVVGVPAERSPEFVARIVGVWGAGAVPAILGDWGPERVRAALTASGAAAAFGPALTELQPLHTGRRLHAGDAGEVSHVLFTSGTTGKPKGIVVGRAAFEAASEAFFKELPMDESDRIAFLSRPGHDPSLRELIAPWLTGATLFIPDSRTAADPRLLAAWLSRHSITVLQGSPVLLQLMAGASRLPVESLRLVCSVGARLTAAALRSAARFAPRATIANCYGASETPQVVCMHQVPPGEGAASEDPVPIGRALGHASVKIGDEGRLHVEAAACALGYTDGTPLPASGHDGRRWYDTGDIVRLLPDGSMCFLRRADRQVQVNGVRVELDEIEGAAARVAGVVDAVATYVEDGSGVGSVRLTVVRGPTAAVDGEELRAVLSDCLDPAVMPAGIEVRDSSPKDQPGAQGEERPATLWEVLHDSAQLVLGPGRGRIDPDGGFFDAGFTSMSLMRFVAEVSVRLGTEISPVLVFQYPTLNAFADHLRENLDEGRDSEGGRHG
;
A
#
# COMPACT_ATOMS: atom_id res chain seq x y z
N MET A 1 20.17 18.83 -34.12
CA MET A 1 20.60 17.45 -34.39
C MET A 1 19.70 16.53 -33.57
N SER A 2 18.78 15.86 -34.25
CA SER A 2 17.76 14.98 -33.69
C SER A 2 18.43 13.77 -33.06
N ARG A 3 18.20 13.54 -31.75
CA ARG A 3 18.51 12.26 -31.11
C ARG A 3 17.46 11.25 -31.61
N GLY A 4 17.91 10.39 -32.54
CA GLY A 4 17.07 9.36 -33.12
C GLY A 4 16.55 8.38 -32.04
N ASP A 5 15.27 8.08 -32.11
CA ASP A 5 14.57 7.04 -31.39
C ASP A 5 15.29 5.70 -31.56
N LYS A 6 15.95 5.26 -30.49
CA LYS A 6 16.54 3.91 -30.43
C LYS A 6 15.46 2.94 -29.96
N LEU A 7 14.66 2.48 -30.91
CA LEU A 7 13.77 1.33 -30.70
C LEU A 7 14.59 0.12 -30.24
N ILE A 8 14.31 -0.38 -29.05
CA ILE A 8 14.88 -1.60 -28.48
C ILE A 8 14.08 -2.76 -29.08
N SER A 9 14.75 -3.65 -29.82
CA SER A 9 14.11 -4.83 -30.39
C SER A 9 13.68 -5.80 -29.29
N PRO A 10 12.52 -6.47 -29.42
CA PRO A 10 12.06 -7.45 -28.44
C PRO A 10 13.04 -8.63 -28.33
N VAL A 11 13.23 -9.14 -27.12
CA VAL A 11 13.92 -10.42 -26.89
C VAL A 11 13.08 -11.52 -27.51
N ARG A 12 13.69 -12.30 -28.39
CA ARG A 12 13.11 -13.52 -28.90
C ARG A 12 13.45 -14.65 -27.94
N ASP A 13 12.42 -15.35 -27.50
CA ASP A 13 12.50 -16.71 -26.94
C ASP A 13 13.38 -17.58 -27.86
N PRO A 14 14.23 -18.49 -27.34
CA PRO A 14 14.95 -19.48 -28.14
C PRO A 14 14.04 -20.31 -29.05
N ALA A 15 12.73 -20.39 -28.76
CA ALA A 15 11.71 -21.03 -29.59
C ALA A 15 11.08 -20.08 -30.64
N GLY A 16 11.49 -18.80 -30.72
CA GLY A 16 11.03 -17.86 -31.74
C GLY A 16 9.68 -17.18 -31.46
N THR A 17 9.06 -17.40 -30.32
CA THR A 17 7.87 -16.67 -29.85
C THR A 17 8.29 -15.40 -29.15
N ALA A 18 7.81 -14.23 -29.62
CA ALA A 18 8.04 -12.98 -28.93
C ALA A 18 7.34 -13.00 -27.58
N VAL A 19 8.07 -12.74 -26.49
CA VAL A 19 7.44 -12.45 -25.18
C VAL A 19 6.58 -11.20 -25.37
N PRO A 20 5.25 -11.28 -25.24
CA PRO A 20 4.38 -10.15 -25.58
C PRO A 20 4.51 -9.02 -24.56
N GLY A 21 4.58 -7.78 -25.04
CA GLY A 21 4.43 -6.59 -24.22
C GLY A 21 5.70 -5.99 -23.63
N LEU A 22 5.55 -5.23 -22.55
CA LEU A 22 6.58 -4.42 -21.89
C LEU A 22 7.82 -5.21 -21.47
N LEU A 23 7.68 -6.48 -21.12
CA LEU A 23 8.77 -7.36 -20.67
C LEU A 23 9.57 -7.99 -21.81
N GLY A 24 9.09 -7.89 -23.04
CA GLY A 24 9.87 -8.25 -24.24
C GLY A 24 11.03 -7.28 -24.54
N ARG A 25 11.17 -6.24 -23.74
CA ARG A 25 12.22 -5.22 -23.86
C ARG A 25 13.34 -5.50 -22.86
N VAL A 26 14.09 -6.59 -23.03
CA VAL A 26 15.34 -6.75 -22.24
C VAL A 26 16.34 -5.65 -22.67
N PRO A 27 17.00 -4.97 -21.72
CA PRO A 27 18.08 -4.05 -22.03
C PRO A 27 19.12 -4.70 -22.92
N ARG A 28 19.73 -3.91 -23.82
CA ARG A 28 20.71 -4.40 -24.81
C ARG A 28 21.92 -5.10 -24.18
N ASP A 29 22.19 -4.84 -22.91
CA ASP A 29 23.29 -5.43 -22.15
C ASP A 29 22.76 -6.31 -21.02
N PRO A 30 22.70 -7.65 -21.21
CA PRO A 30 22.29 -8.58 -20.17
C PRO A 30 23.25 -8.63 -18.97
N GLY A 31 24.50 -8.14 -19.13
CA GLY A 31 25.50 -8.07 -18.06
C GLY A 31 25.30 -6.89 -17.09
N ARG A 32 24.42 -5.96 -17.39
CA ARG A 32 24.10 -4.86 -16.47
C ARG A 32 23.34 -5.35 -15.26
N VAL A 33 23.59 -4.68 -14.11
CA VAL A 33 22.86 -4.95 -12.86
C VAL A 33 21.40 -4.48 -13.00
N ALA A 34 20.48 -5.41 -12.82
CA ALA A 34 19.04 -5.17 -12.81
C ALA A 34 18.50 -5.00 -11.38
N LEU A 35 18.98 -5.81 -10.45
CA LEU A 35 18.53 -5.85 -9.06
C LEU A 35 19.72 -5.83 -8.10
N VAL A 36 19.54 -5.16 -6.96
CA VAL A 36 20.46 -5.21 -5.81
C VAL A 36 19.69 -5.57 -4.56
N HIS A 37 20.07 -6.65 -3.88
CA HIS A 37 19.43 -7.12 -2.65
C HIS A 37 20.46 -7.75 -1.71
N GLU A 38 20.50 -7.34 -0.44
CA GLU A 38 21.38 -7.87 0.61
C GLU A 38 22.85 -8.02 0.18
N GLY A 39 23.37 -7.01 -0.54
CA GLY A 39 24.75 -7.00 -1.04
C GLY A 39 25.02 -7.92 -2.23
N ARG A 40 23.98 -8.51 -2.82
CA ARG A 40 24.05 -9.28 -4.07
C ARG A 40 23.55 -8.43 -5.24
N ASP A 41 24.35 -8.38 -6.28
CA ASP A 41 23.99 -7.78 -7.55
C ASP A 41 23.54 -8.90 -8.51
N LEU A 42 22.35 -8.75 -9.07
CA LEU A 42 21.79 -9.63 -10.10
C LEU A 42 21.70 -8.85 -11.41
N THR A 43 22.30 -9.38 -12.45
CA THR A 43 22.22 -8.78 -13.80
C THR A 43 20.86 -9.07 -14.45
N PHE A 44 20.55 -8.36 -15.54
CA PHE A 44 19.37 -8.70 -16.35
C PHE A 44 19.41 -10.14 -16.83
N GLY A 45 20.61 -10.66 -17.18
CA GLY A 45 20.79 -12.06 -17.55
C GLY A 45 20.48 -13.03 -16.41
N ASP A 46 20.92 -12.71 -15.16
CA ASP A 46 20.63 -13.55 -14.01
C ASP A 46 19.12 -13.61 -13.71
N VAL A 47 18.44 -12.45 -13.73
CA VAL A 47 17.00 -12.38 -13.51
C VAL A 47 16.23 -13.09 -14.63
N ALA A 48 16.67 -12.97 -15.88
CA ALA A 48 16.07 -13.70 -17.00
C ALA A 48 16.23 -15.22 -16.83
N ALA A 49 17.40 -15.70 -16.38
CA ALA A 49 17.62 -17.12 -16.10
C ALA A 49 16.70 -17.64 -14.98
N LEU A 50 16.60 -16.91 -13.87
CA LEU A 50 15.67 -17.24 -12.78
C LEU A 50 14.21 -17.23 -13.26
N GLY A 51 13.85 -16.28 -14.13
CA GLY A 51 12.52 -16.22 -14.73
C GLY A 51 12.25 -17.41 -15.66
N GLU A 52 13.24 -17.88 -16.42
CA GLU A 52 13.11 -19.06 -17.30
C GLU A 52 12.93 -20.34 -16.48
N ASP A 53 13.68 -20.52 -15.37
CA ASP A 53 13.48 -21.65 -14.45
C ASP A 53 12.02 -21.70 -13.93
N VAL A 54 11.45 -20.55 -13.60
CA VAL A 54 10.03 -20.43 -13.22
C VAL A 54 9.11 -20.75 -14.38
N ALA A 55 9.38 -20.21 -15.57
CA ALA A 55 8.57 -20.44 -16.76
C ALA A 55 8.53 -21.92 -17.17
N ASP A 56 9.65 -22.62 -17.06
CA ASP A 56 9.74 -24.05 -17.34
C ASP A 56 8.86 -24.87 -16.39
N VAL A 57 8.84 -24.55 -15.11
CA VAL A 57 7.94 -25.21 -14.15
C VAL A 57 6.47 -24.94 -14.48
N VAL A 58 6.12 -23.69 -14.82
CA VAL A 58 4.75 -23.32 -15.21
C VAL A 58 4.31 -24.08 -16.47
N ARG A 59 5.17 -24.15 -17.50
CA ARG A 59 4.92 -24.93 -18.74
C ARG A 59 4.82 -26.43 -18.48
N ALA A 60 5.70 -27.00 -17.65
CA ALA A 60 5.66 -28.41 -17.28
C ALA A 60 4.32 -28.80 -16.63
N HIS A 61 3.69 -27.88 -15.90
CA HIS A 61 2.35 -28.07 -15.32
C HIS A 61 1.20 -27.68 -16.26
N ARG A 62 1.49 -27.29 -17.50
CA ARG A 62 0.51 -26.88 -18.53
C ARG A 62 -0.43 -25.77 -18.06
N LEU A 63 0.17 -24.71 -17.49
CA LEU A 63 -0.57 -23.59 -16.89
C LEU A 63 -0.67 -22.37 -17.80
N GLU A 64 -0.31 -22.47 -19.08
CA GLU A 64 -0.51 -21.40 -20.07
C GLU A 64 -1.97 -20.96 -20.08
N GLY A 65 -2.19 -19.66 -19.98
CA GLY A 65 -3.53 -19.08 -19.89
C GLY A 65 -4.27 -19.32 -18.57
N ARG A 66 -3.61 -19.90 -17.58
CA ARG A 66 -4.20 -20.15 -16.25
C ARG A 66 -3.68 -19.15 -15.24
N VAL A 67 -4.45 -18.96 -14.18
CA VAL A 67 -4.04 -18.14 -13.05
C VAL A 67 -3.11 -18.92 -12.13
N VAL A 68 -1.99 -18.30 -11.74
CA VAL A 68 -1.00 -18.85 -10.83
C VAL A 68 -0.83 -17.90 -9.65
N GLY A 69 -1.03 -18.38 -8.44
CA GLY A 69 -0.81 -17.61 -7.21
C GLY A 69 0.68 -17.34 -6.98
N VAL A 70 1.05 -16.08 -6.83
CA VAL A 70 2.42 -15.65 -6.57
C VAL A 70 2.47 -14.95 -5.22
N PRO A 71 3.16 -15.52 -4.20
CA PRO A 71 3.39 -14.84 -2.93
C PRO A 71 4.15 -13.53 -3.14
N ALA A 72 3.64 -12.46 -2.54
CA ALA A 72 4.20 -11.12 -2.70
C ALA A 72 5.21 -10.82 -1.60
N GLU A 73 6.48 -11.00 -1.89
CA GLU A 73 7.61 -10.75 -1.01
C GLU A 73 8.51 -9.66 -1.62
N ARG A 74 9.23 -8.90 -0.78
CA ARG A 74 10.29 -8.02 -1.29
C ARG A 74 11.56 -8.84 -1.50
N SER A 75 11.63 -9.52 -2.64
CA SER A 75 12.75 -10.40 -2.95
C SER A 75 13.02 -10.46 -4.46
N PRO A 76 14.23 -10.83 -4.88
CA PRO A 76 14.51 -11.16 -6.27
C PRO A 76 13.65 -12.30 -6.81
N GLU A 77 13.29 -13.25 -5.95
CA GLU A 77 12.44 -14.40 -6.29
C GLU A 77 11.03 -13.95 -6.69
N PHE A 78 10.46 -12.94 -6.02
CA PHE A 78 9.18 -12.36 -6.43
C PHE A 78 9.25 -11.79 -7.84
N VAL A 79 10.31 -11.02 -8.15
CA VAL A 79 10.53 -10.46 -9.49
C VAL A 79 10.64 -11.59 -10.52
N ALA A 80 11.46 -12.61 -10.25
CA ALA A 80 11.65 -13.75 -11.13
C ALA A 80 10.35 -14.54 -11.38
N ARG A 81 9.53 -14.74 -10.33
CA ARG A 81 8.21 -15.40 -10.45
C ARG A 81 7.26 -14.62 -11.34
N ILE A 82 7.16 -13.30 -11.18
CA ILE A 82 6.30 -12.47 -12.04
C ILE A 82 6.76 -12.56 -13.49
N VAL A 83 8.07 -12.37 -13.73
CA VAL A 83 8.67 -12.44 -15.09
C VAL A 83 8.45 -13.82 -15.70
N GLY A 84 8.69 -14.90 -14.95
CA GLY A 84 8.56 -16.27 -15.45
C GLY A 84 7.11 -16.70 -15.71
N VAL A 85 6.17 -16.31 -14.83
CA VAL A 85 4.74 -16.58 -15.05
C VAL A 85 4.24 -15.88 -16.32
N TRP A 86 4.61 -14.61 -16.53
CA TRP A 86 4.30 -13.89 -17.78
C TRP A 86 5.01 -14.52 -18.97
N GLY A 87 6.28 -14.92 -18.82
CA GLY A 87 7.08 -15.56 -19.86
C GLY A 87 6.51 -16.92 -20.32
N ALA A 88 5.84 -17.64 -19.42
CA ALA A 88 5.13 -18.87 -19.72
C ALA A 88 3.71 -18.65 -20.28
N GLY A 89 3.26 -17.41 -20.47
CA GLY A 89 1.90 -17.10 -20.94
C GLY A 89 0.81 -17.38 -19.90
N ALA A 90 1.17 -17.49 -18.62
CA ALA A 90 0.24 -17.61 -17.50
C ALA A 90 -0.07 -16.25 -16.87
N VAL A 91 -1.06 -16.19 -15.97
CA VAL A 91 -1.54 -14.97 -15.33
C VAL A 91 -1.16 -14.99 -13.85
N PRO A 92 -0.27 -14.11 -13.36
CA PRO A 92 0.02 -14.05 -11.94
C PRO A 92 -1.15 -13.45 -11.16
N ALA A 93 -1.61 -14.15 -10.12
CA ALA A 93 -2.45 -13.61 -9.06
C ALA A 93 -1.54 -13.25 -7.89
N ILE A 94 -1.36 -11.96 -7.64
CA ILE A 94 -0.37 -11.46 -6.70
C ILE A 94 -0.98 -11.42 -5.30
N LEU A 95 -0.49 -12.32 -4.44
CA LEU A 95 -1.00 -12.49 -3.08
C LEU A 95 -0.28 -11.51 -2.15
N GLY A 96 -1.01 -10.90 -1.21
CA GLY A 96 -0.41 -10.08 -0.16
C GLY A 96 0.27 -10.94 0.91
N ASP A 97 1.01 -10.28 1.81
CA ASP A 97 1.52 -10.88 3.04
C ASP A 97 0.35 -11.05 4.02
N TRP A 98 -0.42 -12.11 3.85
CA TRP A 98 -1.69 -12.38 4.53
C TRP A 98 -1.66 -13.70 5.30
N GLY A 99 -2.56 -13.80 6.29
CA GLY A 99 -2.81 -15.07 6.95
C GLY A 99 -3.33 -16.16 5.99
N PRO A 100 -3.17 -17.44 6.37
CA PRO A 100 -3.48 -18.57 5.49
C PRO A 100 -4.93 -18.60 4.98
N GLU A 101 -5.89 -18.15 5.78
CA GLU A 101 -7.31 -18.10 5.40
C GLU A 101 -7.54 -17.10 4.26
N ARG A 102 -6.96 -15.89 4.38
CA ARG A 102 -7.08 -14.85 3.35
C ARG A 102 -6.38 -15.25 2.06
N VAL A 103 -5.20 -15.88 2.14
CA VAL A 103 -4.50 -16.45 0.97
C VAL A 103 -5.38 -17.50 0.28
N ARG A 104 -5.97 -18.42 1.04
CA ARG A 104 -6.87 -19.46 0.47
C ARG A 104 -8.11 -18.83 -0.18
N ALA A 105 -8.69 -17.81 0.45
CA ALA A 105 -9.83 -17.08 -0.10
C ALA A 105 -9.47 -16.38 -1.43
N ALA A 106 -8.30 -15.74 -1.51
CA ALA A 106 -7.82 -15.06 -2.71
C ALA A 106 -7.54 -16.06 -3.86
N LEU A 107 -6.88 -17.19 -3.58
CA LEU A 107 -6.64 -18.26 -4.55
C LEU A 107 -7.96 -18.83 -5.09
N THR A 108 -8.94 -19.04 -4.21
CA THR A 108 -10.26 -19.51 -4.61
C THR A 108 -10.99 -18.46 -5.46
N ALA A 109 -10.97 -17.20 -5.05
CA ALA A 109 -11.64 -16.11 -5.76
C ALA A 109 -11.03 -15.88 -7.15
N SER A 110 -9.71 -16.00 -7.30
CA SER A 110 -9.04 -15.87 -8.60
C SER A 110 -9.16 -17.10 -9.49
N GLY A 111 -9.65 -18.22 -8.98
CA GLY A 111 -9.66 -19.48 -9.72
C GLY A 111 -8.26 -20.00 -10.04
N ALA A 112 -7.30 -19.74 -9.16
CA ALA A 112 -5.92 -20.15 -9.36
C ALA A 112 -5.80 -21.66 -9.57
N ALA A 113 -5.05 -22.06 -10.59
CA ALA A 113 -4.82 -23.47 -10.93
C ALA A 113 -3.63 -24.06 -10.14
N ALA A 114 -2.73 -23.19 -9.70
CA ALA A 114 -1.58 -23.52 -8.87
C ALA A 114 -1.14 -22.29 -8.06
N ALA A 115 -0.30 -22.49 -7.04
CA ALA A 115 0.36 -21.40 -6.33
C ALA A 115 1.80 -21.79 -6.01
N PHE A 116 2.69 -20.79 -5.99
CA PHE A 116 4.07 -20.99 -5.56
C PHE A 116 4.14 -21.15 -4.04
N GLY A 117 5.00 -22.08 -3.63
CA GLY A 117 5.46 -22.27 -2.26
C GLY A 117 6.70 -21.42 -1.92
N PRO A 118 7.39 -21.72 -0.81
CA PRO A 118 8.57 -20.95 -0.38
C PRO A 118 9.73 -20.96 -1.37
N ALA A 119 10.07 -22.12 -1.96
CA ALA A 119 11.18 -22.19 -2.91
C ALA A 119 10.77 -21.58 -4.26
N LEU A 120 11.74 -20.99 -4.98
CA LEU A 120 11.54 -20.25 -6.24
C LEU A 120 10.66 -21.01 -7.24
N THR A 121 10.95 -22.27 -7.45
CA THR A 121 10.30 -23.15 -8.43
C THR A 121 9.32 -24.15 -7.81
N GLU A 122 9.07 -24.08 -6.52
CA GLU A 122 8.08 -24.91 -5.84
C GLU A 122 6.68 -24.49 -6.24
N LEU A 123 6.00 -25.31 -7.04
CA LEU A 123 4.65 -25.03 -7.52
C LEU A 123 3.69 -26.12 -7.06
N GLN A 124 2.64 -25.73 -6.36
CA GLN A 124 1.64 -26.61 -5.80
C GLN A 124 0.34 -26.51 -6.63
N PRO A 125 -0.09 -27.59 -7.30
CA PRO A 125 -1.36 -27.62 -8.03
C PRO A 125 -2.56 -27.44 -7.09
N LEU A 126 -3.58 -26.69 -7.55
CA LEU A 126 -4.82 -26.47 -6.83
C LEU A 126 -5.99 -27.11 -7.59
N HIS A 127 -6.94 -27.68 -6.86
CA HIS A 127 -8.10 -28.35 -7.46
C HIS A 127 -9.20 -27.37 -7.94
N THR A 128 -9.01 -26.08 -7.75
CA THR A 128 -10.02 -25.03 -7.99
C THR A 128 -9.94 -24.37 -9.35
N GLY A 129 -9.07 -24.82 -10.24
CA GLY A 129 -8.71 -24.16 -11.48
C GLY A 129 -9.87 -23.83 -12.43
N ARG A 130 -10.62 -22.76 -12.14
CA ARG A 130 -11.60 -22.15 -13.03
C ARG A 130 -10.89 -21.26 -14.05
N ARG A 131 -11.34 -21.18 -15.28
CA ARG A 131 -10.85 -20.16 -16.22
C ARG A 131 -11.40 -18.79 -15.80
N LEU A 132 -10.58 -17.75 -15.91
CA LEU A 132 -11.05 -16.38 -15.74
C LEU A 132 -12.18 -16.12 -16.77
N HIS A 133 -13.28 -15.54 -16.30
CA HIS A 133 -14.40 -15.17 -17.17
C HIS A 133 -14.16 -13.88 -17.95
N ALA A 134 -13.15 -13.11 -17.61
CA ALA A 134 -12.85 -11.82 -18.22
C ALA A 134 -11.77 -12.00 -19.30
N GLY A 135 -12.19 -12.11 -20.56
CA GLY A 135 -11.30 -12.08 -21.73
C GLY A 135 -10.53 -13.38 -21.99
N ASP A 136 -9.88 -13.45 -23.15
CA ASP A 136 -8.88 -14.48 -23.43
C ASP A 136 -7.66 -14.28 -22.51
N ALA A 137 -7.07 -15.36 -22.04
CA ALA A 137 -5.91 -15.32 -21.13
C ALA A 137 -4.74 -14.50 -21.70
N GLY A 138 -4.62 -14.36 -23.02
CA GLY A 138 -3.65 -13.49 -23.67
C GLY A 138 -3.90 -11.99 -23.47
N GLU A 139 -5.11 -11.60 -23.09
CA GLU A 139 -5.48 -10.21 -22.83
C GLU A 139 -5.28 -9.80 -21.37
N VAL A 140 -5.12 -10.75 -20.44
CA VAL A 140 -4.94 -10.49 -19.02
C VAL A 140 -3.45 -10.34 -18.69
N SER A 141 -3.11 -9.27 -17.98
CA SER A 141 -1.78 -9.06 -17.42
C SER A 141 -1.61 -9.78 -16.08
N HIS A 142 -2.47 -9.46 -15.11
CA HIS A 142 -2.36 -9.97 -13.75
C HIS A 142 -3.69 -9.84 -12.99
N VAL A 143 -3.75 -10.45 -11.82
CA VAL A 143 -4.84 -10.27 -10.85
C VAL A 143 -4.27 -9.63 -9.57
N LEU A 144 -4.87 -8.52 -9.16
CA LEU A 144 -4.65 -7.90 -7.85
C LEU A 144 -5.88 -8.14 -6.96
N PHE A 145 -5.69 -7.96 -5.66
CA PHE A 145 -6.79 -8.09 -4.71
C PHE A 145 -6.97 -6.82 -3.90
N THR A 146 -8.22 -6.45 -3.71
CA THR A 146 -8.62 -5.37 -2.81
C THR A 146 -9.50 -5.93 -1.69
N SER A 147 -9.69 -5.12 -0.65
CA SER A 147 -10.69 -5.37 0.37
C SER A 147 -12.08 -5.48 -0.29
N GLY A 148 -12.85 -6.46 0.12
CA GLY A 148 -14.21 -6.66 -0.38
C GLY A 148 -15.24 -6.39 0.71
N THR A 149 -16.35 -5.72 0.36
CA THR A 149 -17.46 -5.42 1.29
C THR A 149 -18.02 -6.66 2.02
N THR A 150 -17.76 -7.86 1.50
CA THR A 150 -18.18 -9.14 2.10
C THR A 150 -17.14 -9.74 3.04
N GLY A 151 -16.03 -9.06 3.30
CA GLY A 151 -14.91 -9.55 4.09
C GLY A 151 -14.08 -10.65 3.41
N LYS A 152 -14.23 -10.83 2.10
CA LYS A 152 -13.40 -11.73 1.28
C LYS A 152 -12.62 -10.89 0.26
N PRO A 153 -11.36 -11.26 -0.07
CA PRO A 153 -10.60 -10.55 -1.08
C PRO A 153 -11.34 -10.54 -2.42
N LYS A 154 -11.48 -9.37 -3.02
CA LYS A 154 -12.05 -9.18 -4.34
C LYS A 154 -10.93 -9.10 -5.37
N GLY A 155 -10.85 -10.06 -6.28
CA GLY A 155 -9.82 -10.09 -7.32
C GLY A 155 -10.19 -9.16 -8.47
N ILE A 156 -9.27 -8.26 -8.84
CA ILE A 156 -9.37 -7.34 -9.96
C ILE A 156 -8.54 -7.90 -11.11
N VAL A 157 -9.18 -8.08 -12.26
CA VAL A 157 -8.54 -8.61 -13.48
C VAL A 157 -8.02 -7.45 -14.31
N VAL A 158 -6.72 -7.25 -14.33
CA VAL A 158 -6.07 -6.16 -15.08
C VAL A 158 -5.73 -6.62 -16.49
N GLY A 159 -6.23 -5.86 -17.46
CA GLY A 159 -5.94 -6.11 -18.88
C GLY A 159 -4.53 -5.66 -19.26
N ARG A 160 -3.89 -6.44 -20.16
CA ARG A 160 -2.55 -6.16 -20.66
C ARG A 160 -2.48 -4.78 -21.33
N ALA A 161 -3.41 -4.48 -22.23
CA ALA A 161 -3.41 -3.22 -22.98
C ALA A 161 -3.53 -2.00 -22.05
N ALA A 162 -4.40 -2.05 -21.04
CA ALA A 162 -4.54 -0.96 -20.08
C ALA A 162 -3.29 -0.80 -19.22
N PHE A 163 -2.70 -1.91 -18.74
CA PHE A 163 -1.48 -1.89 -17.95
C PHE A 163 -0.27 -1.35 -18.73
N GLU A 164 -0.11 -1.76 -19.98
CA GLU A 164 0.98 -1.31 -20.86
C GLU A 164 0.84 0.17 -21.19
N ALA A 165 -0.35 0.61 -21.62
CA ALA A 165 -0.62 2.01 -21.95
C ALA A 165 -0.41 2.95 -20.74
N ALA A 166 -0.88 2.54 -19.56
CA ALA A 166 -0.70 3.30 -18.34
C ALA A 166 0.78 3.38 -17.92
N SER A 167 1.51 2.27 -18.02
CA SER A 167 2.94 2.22 -17.72
C SER A 167 3.74 3.10 -18.69
N GLU A 168 3.49 3.02 -19.99
CA GLU A 168 4.15 3.88 -20.98
C GLU A 168 3.86 5.36 -20.72
N ALA A 169 2.62 5.73 -20.41
CA ALA A 169 2.25 7.10 -20.08
C ALA A 169 2.98 7.62 -18.83
N PHE A 170 3.09 6.77 -17.79
CA PHE A 170 3.81 7.11 -16.57
C PHE A 170 5.29 7.38 -16.81
N PHE A 171 6.00 6.47 -17.49
CA PHE A 171 7.44 6.63 -17.77
C PHE A 171 7.74 7.70 -18.82
N LYS A 172 6.76 8.08 -19.63
CA LYS A 172 6.85 9.24 -20.52
C LYS A 172 6.78 10.56 -19.75
N GLU A 173 5.88 10.63 -18.75
CA GLU A 173 5.66 11.82 -17.92
C GLU A 173 6.78 12.01 -16.89
N LEU A 174 7.30 10.92 -16.33
CA LEU A 174 8.42 10.89 -15.39
C LEU A 174 9.57 10.08 -15.98
N PRO A 175 10.38 10.67 -16.87
CA PRO A 175 11.46 9.96 -17.55
C PRO A 175 12.49 9.41 -16.57
N MET A 176 12.79 8.14 -16.72
CA MET A 176 13.84 7.42 -16.01
C MET A 176 14.79 6.82 -17.03
N ASP A 177 16.04 6.61 -16.64
CA ASP A 177 17.07 6.03 -17.49
C ASP A 177 17.96 5.04 -16.72
N GLU A 178 18.97 4.57 -17.43
CA GLU A 178 19.92 3.58 -16.92
C GLU A 178 20.78 4.05 -15.74
N SER A 179 20.83 5.34 -15.45
CA SER A 179 21.54 5.87 -14.29
C SER A 179 20.70 5.85 -13.02
N ASP A 180 19.39 5.57 -13.14
CA ASP A 180 18.49 5.59 -12.01
C ASP A 180 18.63 4.37 -11.10
N ARG A 181 18.46 4.63 -9.83
CA ARG A 181 18.51 3.69 -8.72
C ARG A 181 17.17 3.75 -8.00
N ILE A 182 16.32 2.78 -8.28
CA ILE A 182 14.92 2.77 -7.86
C ILE A 182 14.79 1.96 -6.57
N ALA A 183 14.17 2.48 -5.53
CA ALA A 183 13.86 1.72 -4.33
C ALA A 183 12.58 0.89 -4.52
N PHE A 184 12.61 -0.41 -4.19
CA PHE A 184 11.43 -1.28 -4.16
C PHE A 184 10.77 -1.18 -2.78
N LEU A 185 9.92 -0.19 -2.58
CA LEU A 185 9.29 0.08 -1.28
C LEU A 185 7.78 -0.12 -1.25
N SER A 186 7.12 -0.02 -2.37
CA SER A 186 5.70 -0.32 -2.44
C SER A 186 5.42 -1.74 -1.93
N ARG A 187 4.31 -1.90 -1.19
CA ARG A 187 3.94 -3.23 -0.71
C ARG A 187 3.72 -4.15 -1.90
N PRO A 188 4.44 -5.27 -1.99
CA PRO A 188 4.15 -6.29 -2.99
C PRO A 188 2.68 -6.72 -2.89
N GLY A 189 2.03 -6.95 -4.03
CA GLY A 189 0.59 -7.21 -4.09
C GLY A 189 -0.29 -5.97 -4.29
N HIS A 190 0.29 -4.77 -4.23
CA HIS A 190 -0.39 -3.53 -4.59
C HIS A 190 0.10 -3.01 -5.95
N ASP A 191 -0.77 -2.35 -6.70
CA ASP A 191 -0.50 -1.88 -8.06
C ASP A 191 0.81 -1.07 -8.20
N PRO A 192 1.18 -0.14 -7.29
CA PRO A 192 2.44 0.57 -7.38
C PRO A 192 3.70 -0.32 -7.39
N SER A 193 3.68 -1.49 -6.76
CA SER A 193 4.82 -2.41 -6.73
C SER A 193 5.17 -2.98 -8.10
N LEU A 194 4.16 -3.17 -8.96
CA LEU A 194 4.37 -3.64 -10.32
C LEU A 194 5.09 -2.58 -11.17
N ARG A 195 4.82 -1.29 -10.94
CA ARG A 195 5.52 -0.19 -11.61
C ARG A 195 6.99 -0.14 -11.25
N GLU A 196 7.32 -0.30 -9.96
CA GLU A 196 8.70 -0.42 -9.51
C GLU A 196 9.39 -1.65 -10.14
N LEU A 197 8.68 -2.79 -10.16
CA LEU A 197 9.17 -4.04 -10.71
C LEU A 197 9.50 -3.95 -12.21
N ILE A 198 8.63 -3.33 -13.02
CA ILE A 198 8.83 -3.27 -14.49
C ILE A 198 9.79 -2.15 -14.91
N ALA A 199 10.05 -1.16 -14.05
CA ALA A 199 10.89 -0.02 -14.37
C ALA A 199 12.26 -0.40 -14.93
N PRO A 200 13.04 -1.37 -14.36
CA PRO A 200 14.32 -1.79 -14.93
C PRO A 200 14.23 -2.22 -16.40
N TRP A 201 13.20 -2.98 -16.75
CA TRP A 201 13.04 -3.48 -18.14
C TRP A 201 12.67 -2.39 -19.13
N LEU A 202 11.94 -1.36 -18.68
CA LEU A 202 11.53 -0.25 -19.54
C LEU A 202 12.59 0.83 -19.70
N THR A 203 13.41 1.04 -18.67
CA THR A 203 14.31 2.20 -18.58
C THR A 203 15.78 1.83 -18.54
N GLY A 204 16.12 0.59 -18.21
CA GLY A 204 17.49 0.15 -17.94
C GLY A 204 17.98 0.52 -16.53
N ALA A 205 17.15 1.10 -15.68
CA ALA A 205 17.46 1.42 -14.29
C ALA A 205 17.76 0.18 -13.44
N THR A 206 18.34 0.39 -12.26
CA THR A 206 18.59 -0.69 -11.30
C THR A 206 17.59 -0.61 -10.15
N LEU A 207 16.92 -1.74 -9.82
CA LEU A 207 16.01 -1.87 -8.70
C LEU A 207 16.77 -2.29 -7.43
N PHE A 208 16.63 -1.52 -6.37
CA PHE A 208 17.22 -1.79 -5.06
C PHE A 208 16.15 -2.29 -4.11
N ILE A 209 16.35 -3.48 -3.56
CA ILE A 209 15.41 -4.15 -2.68
C ILE A 209 15.98 -4.11 -1.25
N PRO A 210 15.41 -3.32 -0.31
CA PRO A 210 15.83 -3.34 1.08
C PRO A 210 15.39 -4.65 1.76
N ASP A 211 16.16 -5.11 2.75
CA ASP A 211 15.71 -6.16 3.64
C ASP A 211 14.49 -5.73 4.47
N SER A 212 13.78 -6.69 5.06
CA SER A 212 12.53 -6.43 5.79
C SER A 212 12.72 -5.51 7.00
N ARG A 213 13.86 -5.59 7.71
CA ARG A 213 14.17 -4.72 8.85
C ARG A 213 14.39 -3.28 8.39
N THR A 214 15.18 -3.09 7.34
CA THR A 214 15.44 -1.78 6.73
C THR A 214 14.14 -1.15 6.22
N ALA A 215 13.30 -1.92 5.53
CA ALA A 215 12.03 -1.43 5.00
C ALA A 215 11.01 -1.06 6.11
N ALA A 216 11.12 -1.67 7.28
CA ALA A 216 10.21 -1.44 8.40
C ALA A 216 10.60 -0.23 9.29
N ASP A 217 11.89 0.15 9.34
CA ASP A 217 12.39 1.25 10.16
C ASP A 217 12.71 2.48 9.31
N PRO A 218 11.95 3.61 9.42
CA PRO A 218 12.19 4.81 8.63
C PRO A 218 13.60 5.41 8.78
N ARG A 219 14.27 5.20 9.93
CA ARG A 219 15.64 5.69 10.16
C ARG A 219 16.64 4.86 9.35
N LEU A 220 16.51 3.52 9.41
CA LEU A 220 17.36 2.61 8.64
C LEU A 220 17.10 2.81 7.14
N LEU A 221 15.84 3.00 6.76
CA LEU A 221 15.46 3.23 5.37
C LEU A 221 16.06 4.53 4.83
N ALA A 222 15.98 5.64 5.57
CA ALA A 222 16.59 6.92 5.15
C ALA A 222 18.11 6.79 4.98
N ALA A 223 18.79 6.11 5.91
CA ALA A 223 20.22 5.84 5.83
C ALA A 223 20.57 4.93 4.64
N TRP A 224 19.72 3.92 4.36
CA TRP A 224 19.87 2.99 3.25
C TRP A 224 19.70 3.70 1.90
N LEU A 225 18.69 4.58 1.76
CA LEU A 225 18.49 5.40 0.56
C LEU A 225 19.72 6.25 0.23
N SER A 226 20.30 6.90 1.25
CA SER A 226 21.53 7.71 1.10
C SER A 226 22.73 6.82 0.74
N ARG A 227 22.95 5.71 1.45
CA ARG A 227 24.07 4.77 1.23
C ARG A 227 24.08 4.22 -0.19
N HIS A 228 22.91 3.87 -0.70
CA HIS A 228 22.75 3.32 -2.04
C HIS A 228 22.53 4.38 -3.11
N SER A 229 22.63 5.68 -2.76
CA SER A 229 22.42 6.79 -3.68
C SER A 229 21.14 6.63 -4.51
N ILE A 230 20.04 6.26 -3.84
CA ILE A 230 18.74 6.06 -4.50
C ILE A 230 18.30 7.38 -5.14
N THR A 231 17.84 7.31 -6.38
CA THR A 231 17.42 8.47 -7.18
C THR A 231 15.91 8.56 -7.32
N VAL A 232 15.21 7.43 -7.27
CA VAL A 232 13.75 7.34 -7.43
C VAL A 232 13.15 6.60 -6.24
N LEU A 233 12.18 7.24 -5.62
CA LEU A 233 11.43 6.73 -4.47
C LEU A 233 9.93 6.79 -4.75
N GLN A 234 9.22 5.72 -4.45
CA GLN A 234 7.77 5.69 -4.43
C GLN A 234 7.27 5.32 -3.04
N GLY A 235 6.29 6.05 -2.52
CA GLY A 235 5.79 5.81 -1.17
C GLY A 235 4.49 6.56 -0.87
N SER A 236 3.80 6.14 0.19
CA SER A 236 2.64 6.88 0.68
C SER A 236 3.06 8.18 1.36
N PRO A 237 2.17 9.20 1.41
CA PRO A 237 2.43 10.44 2.13
C PRO A 237 2.89 10.21 3.58
N VAL A 238 2.31 9.22 4.25
CA VAL A 238 2.67 8.84 5.62
C VAL A 238 4.11 8.33 5.71
N LEU A 239 4.53 7.43 4.80
CA LEU A 239 5.91 6.94 4.77
C LEU A 239 6.90 8.11 4.55
N LEU A 240 6.57 9.03 3.66
CA LEU A 240 7.41 10.22 3.39
C LEU A 240 7.53 11.11 4.64
N GLN A 241 6.45 11.33 5.39
CA GLN A 241 6.48 12.06 6.65
C GLN A 241 7.30 11.35 7.72
N LEU A 242 7.13 10.03 7.88
CA LEU A 242 7.88 9.23 8.85
C LEU A 242 9.38 9.26 8.56
N MET A 243 9.79 9.12 7.30
CA MET A 243 11.21 9.23 6.92
C MET A 243 11.76 10.63 7.17
N ALA A 244 10.99 11.67 6.83
CA ALA A 244 11.40 13.06 7.07
C ALA A 244 11.51 13.38 8.56
N GLY A 245 10.65 12.81 9.41
CA GLY A 245 10.71 12.95 10.86
C GLY A 245 11.85 12.16 11.51
N ALA A 246 12.17 11.00 10.96
CA ALA A 246 13.19 10.10 11.48
C ALA A 246 14.62 10.45 11.03
N SER A 247 14.78 11.12 9.89
CA SER A 247 16.08 11.48 9.32
C SER A 247 16.51 12.89 9.75
N ARG A 248 17.76 13.00 10.24
CA ARG A 248 18.37 14.31 10.56
C ARG A 248 18.93 15.02 9.34
N LEU A 249 19.18 14.30 8.24
CA LEU A 249 19.78 14.82 7.02
C LEU A 249 18.89 14.49 5.82
N PRO A 250 18.83 15.38 4.83
CA PRO A 250 18.12 15.10 3.59
C PRO A 250 18.82 14.01 2.76
N VAL A 251 18.07 13.35 1.91
CA VAL A 251 18.59 12.40 0.91
C VAL A 251 18.79 13.14 -0.41
N GLU A 252 20.00 13.69 -0.58
CA GLU A 252 20.36 14.56 -1.69
C GLU A 252 20.38 13.83 -3.06
N SER A 253 20.46 12.49 -3.06
CA SER A 253 20.46 11.70 -4.29
C SER A 253 19.08 11.57 -4.92
N LEU A 254 18.01 11.76 -4.16
CA LEU A 254 16.65 11.67 -4.68
C LEU A 254 16.38 12.80 -5.67
N ARG A 255 16.03 12.43 -6.90
CA ARG A 255 15.61 13.36 -7.97
C ARG A 255 14.11 13.26 -8.29
N LEU A 256 13.47 12.14 -7.89
CA LEU A 256 12.07 11.87 -8.10
C LEU A 256 11.46 11.15 -6.89
N VAL A 257 10.38 11.71 -6.37
CA VAL A 257 9.57 11.11 -5.30
C VAL A 257 8.12 11.02 -5.78
N CYS A 258 7.59 9.80 -5.93
CA CYS A 258 6.20 9.57 -6.29
C CYS A 258 5.38 9.31 -5.02
N SER A 259 4.46 10.20 -4.71
CA SER A 259 3.47 10.05 -3.64
C SER A 259 2.26 9.30 -4.18
N VAL A 260 1.94 8.15 -3.58
CA VAL A 260 0.89 7.24 -4.05
C VAL A 260 0.03 6.70 -2.90
N GLY A 261 -1.17 6.26 -3.21
CA GLY A 261 -2.01 5.45 -2.32
C GLY A 261 -2.77 6.20 -1.23
N ALA A 262 -2.57 7.51 -1.08
CA ALA A 262 -3.36 8.34 -0.18
C ALA A 262 -3.34 9.81 -0.62
N ARG A 263 -4.20 10.64 -0.03
CA ARG A 263 -4.21 12.09 -0.26
C ARG A 263 -2.89 12.71 0.20
N LEU A 264 -2.21 13.42 -0.71
CA LEU A 264 -1.04 14.20 -0.37
C LEU A 264 -1.49 15.54 0.24
N THR A 265 -1.23 15.73 1.53
CA THR A 265 -1.48 17.00 2.22
C THR A 265 -0.32 17.96 2.00
N ALA A 266 -0.56 19.28 2.15
CA ALA A 266 0.51 20.28 2.10
C ALA A 266 1.58 20.03 3.18
N ALA A 267 1.21 19.50 4.35
CA ALA A 267 2.16 19.13 5.40
C ALA A 267 3.07 17.97 4.99
N ALA A 268 2.50 16.93 4.38
CA ALA A 268 3.25 15.79 3.86
C ALA A 268 4.17 16.20 2.70
N LEU A 269 3.70 17.06 1.80
CA LEU A 269 4.50 17.61 0.71
C LEU A 269 5.70 18.41 1.24
N ARG A 270 5.49 19.32 2.21
CA ARG A 270 6.58 20.05 2.85
C ARG A 270 7.60 19.13 3.52
N SER A 271 7.13 18.05 4.14
CA SER A 271 8.01 17.05 4.77
C SER A 271 8.82 16.31 3.71
N ALA A 272 8.20 15.87 2.62
CA ALA A 272 8.88 15.24 1.50
C ALA A 272 9.90 16.17 0.83
N ALA A 273 9.57 17.46 0.64
CA ALA A 273 10.46 18.45 0.06
C ALA A 273 11.71 18.74 0.96
N ARG A 274 11.55 18.70 2.28
CA ARG A 274 12.71 18.80 3.20
C ARG A 274 13.57 17.53 3.16
N PHE A 275 12.94 16.38 3.09
CA PHE A 275 13.62 15.09 3.03
C PHE A 275 14.38 14.87 1.72
N ALA A 276 13.81 15.31 0.61
CA ALA A 276 14.35 15.16 -0.75
C ALA A 276 14.39 16.52 -1.47
N PRO A 277 15.32 17.45 -1.09
CA PRO A 277 15.29 18.84 -1.54
C PRO A 277 15.55 19.03 -3.03
N ARG A 278 16.17 18.04 -3.69
CA ARG A 278 16.46 18.05 -5.14
C ARG A 278 15.41 17.31 -5.97
N ALA A 279 14.43 16.67 -5.31
CA ALA A 279 13.48 15.86 -6.03
C ALA A 279 12.31 16.68 -6.58
N THR A 280 11.87 16.31 -7.78
CA THR A 280 10.49 16.55 -8.20
C THR A 280 9.58 15.61 -7.40
N ILE A 281 8.53 16.16 -6.79
CA ILE A 281 7.55 15.37 -6.05
C ILE A 281 6.30 15.24 -6.93
N ALA A 282 5.98 14.00 -7.33
CA ALA A 282 4.82 13.69 -8.15
C ALA A 282 3.69 13.16 -7.27
N ASN A 283 2.57 13.86 -7.20
CA ASN A 283 1.33 13.36 -6.60
C ASN A 283 0.61 12.49 -7.64
N CYS A 284 0.60 11.19 -7.45
CA CYS A 284 0.10 10.19 -8.39
C CYS A 284 -1.25 9.65 -7.92
N TYR A 285 -2.29 9.86 -8.72
CA TYR A 285 -3.65 9.41 -8.44
C TYR A 285 -4.04 8.23 -9.35
N GLY A 286 -4.62 7.20 -8.76
CA GLY A 286 -5.17 6.01 -9.40
C GLY A 286 -5.78 5.06 -8.38
N ALA A 287 -6.43 4.02 -8.87
CA ALA A 287 -7.00 2.93 -8.08
C ALA A 287 -6.64 1.60 -8.74
N SER A 288 -6.81 0.49 -8.04
CA SER A 288 -6.53 -0.84 -8.61
C SER A 288 -7.41 -1.16 -9.82
N GLU A 289 -8.60 -0.58 -9.89
CA GLU A 289 -9.52 -0.68 -11.03
C GLU A 289 -9.12 0.22 -12.21
N THR A 290 -8.24 1.19 -11.98
CA THR A 290 -7.65 2.06 -12.99
C THR A 290 -6.14 1.91 -12.94
N PRO A 291 -5.58 0.85 -13.54
CA PRO A 291 -4.21 0.39 -13.30
C PRO A 291 -3.19 1.51 -13.45
N GLN A 292 -2.21 1.49 -12.57
CA GLN A 292 -1.10 2.41 -12.47
C GLN A 292 -1.52 3.84 -12.04
N VAL A 293 -1.31 4.86 -12.86
CA VAL A 293 -1.58 6.26 -12.54
C VAL A 293 -2.48 6.86 -13.62
N VAL A 294 -3.61 7.40 -13.21
CA VAL A 294 -4.55 8.06 -14.12
C VAL A 294 -4.29 9.56 -14.21
N CYS A 295 -4.06 10.20 -13.05
CA CYS A 295 -3.78 11.64 -13.00
C CYS A 295 -2.48 11.89 -12.22
N MET A 296 -1.79 12.97 -12.56
CA MET A 296 -0.53 13.34 -11.93
C MET A 296 -0.38 14.85 -11.80
N HIS A 297 0.17 15.27 -10.66
CA HIS A 297 0.62 16.63 -10.41
C HIS A 297 2.08 16.60 -9.99
N GLN A 298 2.91 17.39 -10.65
CA GLN A 298 4.33 17.47 -10.36
C GLN A 298 4.65 18.78 -9.65
N VAL A 299 5.37 18.70 -8.55
CA VAL A 299 5.90 19.84 -7.79
C VAL A 299 7.41 19.86 -7.95
N PRO A 300 7.98 20.87 -8.65
CA PRO A 300 9.41 20.99 -8.85
C PRO A 300 10.18 21.17 -7.53
N PRO A 301 11.49 20.89 -7.53
CA PRO A 301 12.36 21.16 -6.38
C PRO A 301 12.23 22.63 -5.92
N GLY A 302 12.10 22.85 -4.62
CA GLY A 302 11.98 24.18 -4.00
C GLY A 302 10.57 24.76 -3.94
N GLU A 303 9.60 24.25 -4.70
CA GLU A 303 8.23 24.78 -4.73
C GLU A 303 7.28 24.17 -3.66
N GLY A 304 7.67 23.08 -3.02
CA GLY A 304 6.82 22.36 -2.06
C GLY A 304 6.43 23.16 -0.80
N ALA A 305 7.13 24.26 -0.50
CA ALA A 305 6.83 25.08 0.68
C ALA A 305 5.57 25.94 0.55
N ALA A 306 5.18 26.33 -0.68
CA ALA A 306 4.10 27.26 -0.97
C ALA A 306 2.76 26.58 -1.32
N SER A 307 2.69 25.26 -1.28
CA SER A 307 1.49 24.52 -1.69
C SER A 307 0.34 24.70 -0.71
N GLU A 308 -0.86 24.92 -1.30
CA GLU A 308 -2.13 24.95 -0.57
C GLU A 308 -2.67 23.52 -0.32
N ASP A 309 -3.53 23.36 0.66
CA ASP A 309 -4.23 22.10 0.94
C ASP A 309 -5.66 22.14 0.37
N PRO A 310 -6.09 21.09 -0.34
CA PRO A 310 -5.37 19.87 -0.74
C PRO A 310 -4.42 20.07 -1.92
N VAL A 311 -3.29 19.34 -1.92
CA VAL A 311 -2.39 19.29 -3.07
C VAL A 311 -3.13 18.69 -4.28
N PRO A 312 -3.07 19.30 -5.46
CA PRO A 312 -3.78 18.77 -6.63
C PRO A 312 -3.36 17.32 -6.96
N ILE A 313 -4.29 16.53 -7.48
CA ILE A 313 -4.00 15.26 -8.17
C ILE A 313 -3.61 15.48 -9.63
N GLY A 314 -3.69 16.72 -10.08
CA GLY A 314 -3.24 17.16 -11.39
C GLY A 314 -4.19 16.85 -12.53
N ARG A 315 -3.63 16.48 -13.68
CA ARG A 315 -4.34 16.22 -14.92
C ARG A 315 -4.22 14.75 -15.32
N ALA A 316 -5.14 14.29 -16.16
CA ALA A 316 -5.11 12.94 -16.70
C ALA A 316 -3.85 12.73 -17.57
N LEU A 317 -3.25 11.57 -17.43
CA LEU A 317 -2.16 11.11 -18.30
C LEU A 317 -2.69 10.71 -19.68
N GLY A 318 -1.82 10.73 -20.69
CA GLY A 318 -2.21 10.59 -22.09
C GLY A 318 -2.91 9.29 -22.49
N HIS A 319 -2.89 8.25 -21.64
CA HIS A 319 -3.60 6.98 -21.86
C HIS A 319 -5.06 7.00 -21.36
N ALA A 320 -5.41 7.95 -20.48
CA ALA A 320 -6.70 7.99 -19.82
C ALA A 320 -7.50 9.24 -20.20
N SER A 321 -8.78 9.06 -20.47
CA SER A 321 -9.75 10.13 -20.52
C SER A 321 -10.50 10.16 -19.19
N VAL A 322 -10.72 11.36 -18.64
CA VAL A 322 -11.48 11.57 -17.41
C VAL A 322 -12.58 12.58 -17.62
N LYS A 323 -13.67 12.45 -16.86
CA LYS A 323 -14.71 13.47 -16.79
C LYS A 323 -15.16 13.66 -15.35
N ILE A 324 -15.64 14.85 -15.03
CA ILE A 324 -16.29 15.16 -13.77
C ILE A 324 -17.79 15.14 -14.02
N GLY A 325 -18.48 14.23 -13.37
CA GLY A 325 -19.93 14.08 -13.42
C GLY A 325 -20.64 14.91 -12.36
N ASP A 326 -21.90 14.54 -12.10
CA ASP A 326 -22.71 15.20 -11.09
C ASP A 326 -22.06 15.12 -9.70
N GLU A 327 -22.28 16.11 -8.88
CA GLU A 327 -21.72 16.24 -7.52
C GLU A 327 -20.18 16.19 -7.46
N GLY A 328 -19.48 16.39 -8.59
CA GLY A 328 -18.02 16.36 -8.66
C GLY A 328 -17.43 14.94 -8.74
N ARG A 329 -18.21 13.91 -9.06
CA ARG A 329 -17.73 12.53 -9.20
C ARG A 329 -16.74 12.38 -10.35
N LEU A 330 -15.59 11.80 -10.07
CA LEU A 330 -14.58 11.52 -11.08
C LEU A 330 -14.88 10.20 -11.79
N HIS A 331 -14.93 10.26 -13.10
CA HIS A 331 -15.10 9.08 -13.95
C HIS A 331 -13.89 8.91 -14.86
N VAL A 332 -13.48 7.66 -15.07
CA VAL A 332 -12.39 7.26 -15.97
C VAL A 332 -12.98 6.44 -17.12
N GLU A 333 -12.52 6.69 -18.36
CA GLU A 333 -12.95 5.92 -19.52
C GLU A 333 -12.58 4.44 -19.34
N ALA A 334 -13.50 3.53 -19.59
CA ALA A 334 -13.35 2.10 -19.33
C ALA A 334 -12.18 1.43 -20.09
N ALA A 335 -11.73 2.03 -21.20
CA ALA A 335 -10.57 1.56 -21.95
C ALA A 335 -9.26 1.65 -21.14
N ALA A 336 -9.17 2.58 -20.19
CA ALA A 336 -8.03 2.74 -19.27
C ALA A 336 -8.23 1.98 -17.93
N CYS A 337 -9.28 1.17 -17.81
CA CYS A 337 -9.62 0.47 -16.58
C CYS A 337 -9.34 -1.04 -16.67
N ALA A 338 -9.41 -1.71 -15.52
CA ALA A 338 -9.38 -3.16 -15.43
C ALA A 338 -10.55 -3.80 -16.21
N LEU A 339 -10.41 -5.06 -16.58
CA LEU A 339 -11.44 -5.80 -17.34
C LEU A 339 -12.69 -6.10 -16.50
N GLY A 340 -12.55 -6.18 -15.18
CA GLY A 340 -13.59 -6.52 -14.24
C GLY A 340 -13.05 -7.29 -13.04
N TYR A 341 -13.91 -8.07 -12.40
CA TYR A 341 -13.56 -8.85 -11.23
C TYR A 341 -13.49 -10.35 -11.54
N THR A 342 -12.77 -11.09 -10.71
CA THR A 342 -12.56 -12.54 -10.91
C THR A 342 -13.82 -13.37 -10.79
N ASP A 343 -14.86 -12.87 -10.12
CA ASP A 343 -16.19 -13.50 -10.04
C ASP A 343 -17.04 -13.33 -11.31
N GLY A 344 -16.51 -12.59 -12.30
CA GLY A 344 -17.19 -12.27 -13.55
C GLY A 344 -18.03 -10.99 -13.48
N THR A 345 -18.09 -10.33 -12.34
CA THR A 345 -18.76 -9.03 -12.21
C THR A 345 -17.99 -7.99 -13.04
N PRO A 346 -18.62 -7.28 -13.98
CA PRO A 346 -17.95 -6.20 -14.71
C PRO A 346 -17.70 -5.01 -13.77
N LEU A 347 -16.74 -4.15 -14.13
CA LEU A 347 -16.62 -2.87 -13.47
C LEU A 347 -17.93 -2.07 -13.63
N PRO A 348 -18.38 -1.36 -12.58
CA PRO A 348 -19.58 -0.53 -12.65
C PRO A 348 -19.33 0.67 -13.56
N ALA A 349 -19.52 0.48 -14.86
CA ALA A 349 -19.31 1.50 -15.88
C ALA A 349 -20.63 1.85 -16.57
N SER A 350 -20.98 3.13 -16.57
CA SER A 350 -22.14 3.67 -17.28
C SER A 350 -21.78 4.08 -18.70
N GLY A 351 -22.71 3.88 -19.66
CA GLY A 351 -22.57 4.36 -21.03
C GLY A 351 -23.02 5.81 -21.15
N HIS A 352 -22.21 6.66 -21.78
CA HIS A 352 -22.59 8.01 -22.18
C HIS A 352 -21.79 8.39 -23.43
N ASP A 353 -22.44 9.02 -24.41
CA ASP A 353 -21.82 9.47 -25.67
C ASP A 353 -21.07 8.36 -26.44
N GLY A 354 -21.58 7.11 -26.40
CA GLY A 354 -20.95 5.96 -27.05
C GLY A 354 -19.70 5.42 -26.35
N ARG A 355 -19.33 5.99 -25.20
CA ARG A 355 -18.22 5.54 -24.34
C ARG A 355 -18.74 4.97 -23.04
N ARG A 356 -17.97 4.10 -22.42
CA ARG A 356 -18.25 3.57 -21.08
C ARG A 356 -17.33 4.25 -20.07
N TRP A 357 -17.89 4.67 -18.95
CA TRP A 357 -17.21 5.42 -17.91
C TRP A 357 -17.32 4.70 -16.57
N TYR A 358 -16.19 4.39 -15.98
CA TYR A 358 -16.09 3.85 -14.62
C TYR A 358 -16.19 4.98 -13.60
N ASP A 359 -17.13 4.87 -12.65
CA ASP A 359 -17.23 5.77 -11.51
C ASP A 359 -16.21 5.35 -10.45
N THR A 360 -15.22 6.20 -10.19
CA THR A 360 -14.18 5.90 -9.19
C THR A 360 -14.71 5.95 -7.76
N GLY A 361 -15.86 6.57 -7.54
CA GLY A 361 -16.39 6.90 -6.22
C GLY A 361 -15.68 8.09 -5.55
N ASP A 362 -14.73 8.75 -6.23
CA ASP A 362 -14.01 9.90 -5.72
C ASP A 362 -14.66 11.21 -6.14
N ILE A 363 -14.74 12.15 -5.22
CA ILE A 363 -15.23 13.52 -5.46
C ILE A 363 -14.02 14.43 -5.63
N VAL A 364 -13.99 15.13 -6.75
CA VAL A 364 -12.92 16.06 -7.13
C VAL A 364 -13.45 17.45 -7.41
N ARG A 365 -12.57 18.43 -7.35
CA ARG A 365 -12.82 19.81 -7.78
C ARG A 365 -11.85 20.18 -8.89
N LEU A 366 -12.39 20.70 -9.99
CA LEU A 366 -11.60 21.28 -11.07
C LEU A 366 -11.05 22.65 -10.65
N LEU A 367 -9.77 22.87 -10.87
CA LEU A 367 -9.11 24.15 -10.63
C LEU A 367 -9.07 25.00 -11.90
N PRO A 368 -8.87 26.34 -11.79
CA PRO A 368 -8.84 27.24 -12.95
C PRO A 368 -7.79 26.91 -14.00
N ASP A 369 -6.69 26.29 -13.60
CA ASP A 369 -5.62 25.83 -14.50
C ASP A 369 -5.96 24.51 -15.22
N GLY A 370 -7.11 23.88 -14.92
CA GLY A 370 -7.52 22.59 -15.48
C GLY A 370 -6.97 21.37 -14.75
N SER A 371 -6.24 21.55 -13.67
CA SER A 371 -5.89 20.44 -12.75
C SER A 371 -7.06 20.10 -11.81
N MET A 372 -6.99 18.96 -11.15
CA MET A 372 -8.04 18.49 -10.23
C MET A 372 -7.48 18.34 -8.82
N CYS A 373 -8.33 18.64 -7.82
CA CYS A 373 -8.07 18.30 -6.43
C CYS A 373 -9.01 17.18 -5.96
N PHE A 374 -8.47 16.15 -5.31
CA PHE A 374 -9.28 15.19 -4.59
C PHE A 374 -9.84 15.84 -3.32
N LEU A 375 -11.15 15.68 -3.10
CA LEU A 375 -11.81 16.22 -1.91
C LEU A 375 -12.13 15.12 -0.89
N ARG A 376 -12.84 14.09 -1.32
CA ARG A 376 -13.32 12.99 -0.46
C ARG A 376 -13.83 11.81 -1.29
N ARG A 377 -14.08 10.70 -0.62
CA ARG A 377 -14.86 9.57 -1.16
C ARG A 377 -16.36 9.87 -1.06
N ALA A 378 -17.12 9.32 -2.01
CA ALA A 378 -18.59 9.32 -1.97
C ALA A 378 -19.16 8.17 -1.11
N ASP A 379 -18.36 7.14 -0.85
CA ASP A 379 -18.68 5.94 -0.08
C ASP A 379 -17.90 5.89 1.26
N ARG A 380 -17.99 4.75 1.96
CA ARG A 380 -17.30 4.52 3.24
C ARG A 380 -15.88 3.95 3.08
N GLN A 381 -15.35 3.91 1.87
CA GLN A 381 -13.97 3.50 1.65
C GLN A 381 -13.00 4.56 2.18
N VAL A 382 -11.92 4.09 2.78
CA VAL A 382 -10.86 4.94 3.34
C VAL A 382 -9.49 4.46 2.89
N GLN A 383 -8.49 5.32 3.01
CA GLN A 383 -7.10 4.96 2.79
C GLN A 383 -6.38 4.92 4.12
N VAL A 384 -5.90 3.74 4.52
CA VAL A 384 -5.12 3.55 5.74
C VAL A 384 -3.71 3.15 5.35
N ASN A 385 -2.74 4.00 5.63
CA ASN A 385 -1.32 3.73 5.33
C ASN A 385 -1.04 3.34 3.87
N GLY A 386 -1.76 3.93 2.92
CA GLY A 386 -1.65 3.64 1.50
C GLY A 386 -2.39 2.38 1.05
N VAL A 387 -3.14 1.74 1.93
CA VAL A 387 -4.01 0.60 1.63
C VAL A 387 -5.46 1.05 1.61
N ARG A 388 -6.17 0.71 0.54
CA ARG A 388 -7.62 0.96 0.40
C ARG A 388 -8.40 -0.02 1.26
N VAL A 389 -9.28 0.49 2.09
CA VAL A 389 -10.04 -0.26 3.11
C VAL A 389 -11.52 0.01 2.97
N GLU A 390 -12.30 -1.04 2.93
CA GLU A 390 -13.74 -0.98 3.15
C GLU A 390 -13.99 -1.08 4.66
N LEU A 391 -14.55 -0.06 5.28
CA LEU A 391 -14.91 -0.14 6.70
C LEU A 391 -15.88 -1.28 6.97
N ASP A 392 -16.77 -1.57 6.02
CA ASP A 392 -17.72 -2.67 6.07
C ASP A 392 -17.04 -4.06 6.10
N GLU A 393 -15.81 -4.20 5.54
CA GLU A 393 -15.01 -5.44 5.64
C GLU A 393 -14.59 -5.71 7.09
N ILE A 394 -14.17 -4.68 7.80
CA ILE A 394 -13.75 -4.77 9.20
C ILE A 394 -14.95 -5.11 10.08
N GLU A 395 -16.08 -4.43 9.87
CA GLU A 395 -17.34 -4.69 10.58
C GLU A 395 -17.83 -6.13 10.33
N GLY A 396 -17.82 -6.55 9.07
CA GLY A 396 -18.19 -7.91 8.68
C GLY A 396 -17.27 -9.00 9.23
N ALA A 397 -15.97 -8.72 9.36
CA ALA A 397 -15.03 -9.65 10.00
C ALA A 397 -15.30 -9.76 11.51
N ALA A 398 -15.54 -8.65 12.19
CA ALA A 398 -15.89 -8.62 13.61
C ALA A 398 -17.22 -9.32 13.90
N ALA A 399 -18.23 -9.16 13.06
CA ALA A 399 -19.54 -9.77 13.19
C ALA A 399 -19.52 -11.31 13.10
N ARG A 400 -18.42 -11.93 12.65
CA ARG A 400 -18.24 -13.40 12.62
C ARG A 400 -17.88 -13.97 14.00
N VAL A 401 -17.43 -13.13 14.91
CA VAL A 401 -17.06 -13.57 16.27
C VAL A 401 -18.32 -13.86 17.07
N ALA A 402 -18.38 -15.04 17.67
CA ALA A 402 -19.53 -15.47 18.46
C ALA A 402 -19.81 -14.48 19.60
N GLY A 403 -21.06 -14.02 19.70
CA GLY A 403 -21.45 -13.06 20.72
C GLY A 403 -21.36 -11.59 20.33
N VAL A 404 -20.80 -11.26 19.17
CA VAL A 404 -20.89 -9.91 18.59
C VAL A 404 -22.29 -9.70 18.02
N VAL A 405 -22.96 -8.64 18.49
CA VAL A 405 -24.30 -8.24 18.04
C VAL A 405 -24.21 -7.15 16.97
N ASP A 406 -23.26 -6.24 17.13
CA ASP A 406 -23.03 -5.15 16.21
C ASP A 406 -21.55 -4.74 16.21
N ALA A 407 -21.06 -4.17 15.12
CA ALA A 407 -19.71 -3.68 14.99
C ALA A 407 -19.69 -2.45 14.09
N VAL A 408 -19.01 -1.39 14.52
CA VAL A 408 -18.88 -0.12 13.79
C VAL A 408 -17.41 0.25 13.67
N ALA A 409 -16.92 0.29 12.43
CA ALA A 409 -15.59 0.79 12.12
C ALA A 409 -15.66 2.28 11.76
N THR A 410 -14.77 3.06 12.35
CA THR A 410 -14.69 4.51 12.15
C THR A 410 -13.26 4.87 11.73
N TYR A 411 -13.15 5.66 10.66
CA TYR A 411 -11.88 6.25 10.25
C TYR A 411 -11.65 7.55 10.98
N VAL A 412 -10.45 7.69 11.54
CA VAL A 412 -10.00 8.90 12.23
C VAL A 412 -8.70 9.34 11.60
N GLU A 413 -8.64 10.58 11.14
CA GLU A 413 -7.45 11.22 10.59
C GLU A 413 -6.94 12.24 11.60
N ASP A 414 -5.65 12.20 11.92
CA ASP A 414 -5.02 13.19 12.80
C ASP A 414 -4.69 14.49 12.06
N GLY A 415 -4.28 15.53 12.80
CA GLY A 415 -3.93 16.85 12.22
C GLY A 415 -2.73 16.80 11.25
N SER A 416 -1.98 15.71 11.18
CA SER A 416 -0.90 15.50 10.20
C SER A 416 -1.36 14.78 8.91
N GLY A 417 -2.63 14.34 8.86
CA GLY A 417 -3.19 13.57 7.74
C GLY A 417 -2.90 12.07 7.83
N VAL A 418 -2.48 11.58 9.00
CA VAL A 418 -2.31 10.14 9.25
C VAL A 418 -3.64 9.56 9.72
N GLY A 419 -4.16 8.60 8.95
CA GLY A 419 -5.42 7.95 9.24
C GLY A 419 -5.29 6.61 9.94
N SER A 420 -6.21 6.32 10.83
CA SER A 420 -6.34 5.02 11.50
C SER A 420 -7.80 4.59 11.57
N VAL A 421 -8.04 3.27 11.74
CA VAL A 421 -9.39 2.75 11.95
C VAL A 421 -9.55 2.38 13.42
N ARG A 422 -10.68 2.79 14.00
CA ARG A 422 -11.18 2.33 15.31
C ARG A 422 -12.36 1.41 15.10
N LEU A 423 -12.44 0.35 15.88
CA LEU A 423 -13.54 -0.60 15.84
C LEU A 423 -14.26 -0.60 17.19
N THR A 424 -15.53 -0.26 17.19
CA THR A 424 -16.43 -0.43 18.36
C THR A 424 -17.29 -1.67 18.12
N VAL A 425 -17.26 -2.60 19.05
CA VAL A 425 -18.02 -3.85 19.00
C VAL A 425 -19.03 -3.86 20.13
N VAL A 426 -20.27 -4.21 19.83
CA VAL A 426 -21.33 -4.41 20.79
C VAL A 426 -21.49 -5.91 21.04
N ARG A 427 -21.25 -6.38 22.26
CA ARG A 427 -21.46 -7.77 22.64
C ARG A 427 -22.86 -8.02 23.18
N GLY A 428 -23.35 -9.24 23.02
CA GLY A 428 -24.63 -9.69 23.61
C GLY A 428 -24.55 -9.77 25.15
N PRO A 429 -25.69 -9.70 25.85
CA PRO A 429 -25.75 -9.56 27.32
C PRO A 429 -25.14 -10.73 28.09
N THR A 430 -24.94 -11.90 27.46
CA THR A 430 -24.38 -13.11 28.09
C THR A 430 -23.08 -13.57 27.40
N ALA A 431 -22.58 -12.83 26.42
CA ALA A 431 -21.44 -13.23 25.63
C ALA A 431 -20.13 -12.66 26.23
N ALA A 432 -19.18 -13.55 26.50
CA ALA A 432 -17.82 -13.16 26.80
C ALA A 432 -17.05 -12.94 25.48
N VAL A 433 -17.20 -11.77 24.87
CA VAL A 433 -16.36 -11.38 23.72
C VAL A 433 -15.07 -10.79 24.29
N ASP A 434 -13.95 -11.49 24.07
CA ASP A 434 -12.64 -11.03 24.48
C ASP A 434 -12.00 -10.22 23.32
N GLY A 435 -11.38 -9.10 23.66
CA GLY A 435 -10.67 -8.26 22.70
C GLY A 435 -9.46 -8.96 22.05
N GLU A 436 -8.83 -9.93 22.74
CA GLU A 436 -7.75 -10.75 22.16
C GLU A 436 -8.28 -11.77 21.14
N GLU A 437 -9.38 -12.45 21.45
CA GLU A 437 -10.05 -13.37 20.51
C GLU A 437 -10.51 -12.63 19.26
N LEU A 438 -11.13 -11.46 19.44
CA LEU A 438 -11.56 -10.60 18.35
C LEU A 438 -10.37 -10.17 17.47
N ARG A 439 -9.25 -9.79 18.09
CA ARG A 439 -8.03 -9.39 17.38
C ARG A 439 -7.42 -10.56 16.62
N ALA A 440 -7.43 -11.77 17.17
CA ALA A 440 -6.95 -12.97 16.51
C ALA A 440 -7.77 -13.28 15.24
N VAL A 441 -9.10 -13.25 15.34
CA VAL A 441 -10.01 -13.47 14.20
C VAL A 441 -9.81 -12.41 13.13
N LEU A 442 -9.68 -11.13 13.52
CA LEU A 442 -9.43 -10.04 12.57
C LEU A 442 -8.08 -10.21 11.87
N SER A 443 -7.02 -10.65 12.59
CA SER A 443 -5.69 -10.90 12.01
C SER A 443 -5.69 -12.00 10.94
N ASP A 444 -6.54 -13.00 11.08
CA ASP A 444 -6.68 -14.07 10.08
C ASP A 444 -7.44 -13.61 8.83
N CYS A 445 -8.37 -12.68 9.00
CA CYS A 445 -9.29 -12.27 7.93
C CYS A 445 -8.86 -11.01 7.20
N LEU A 446 -8.19 -10.07 7.88
CA LEU A 446 -7.85 -8.76 7.33
C LEU A 446 -6.39 -8.69 6.87
N ASP A 447 -6.11 -7.72 6.01
CA ASP A 447 -4.73 -7.34 5.73
C ASP A 447 -4.11 -6.72 7.00
N PRO A 448 -2.89 -7.09 7.38
CA PRO A 448 -2.23 -6.52 8.57
C PRO A 448 -2.16 -4.98 8.59
N ALA A 449 -2.13 -4.34 7.41
CA ALA A 449 -2.09 -2.87 7.31
C ALA A 449 -3.39 -2.19 7.70
N VAL A 450 -4.51 -2.91 7.65
CA VAL A 450 -5.84 -2.34 7.91
C VAL A 450 -6.44 -2.79 9.25
N MET A 451 -5.65 -3.48 10.06
CA MET A 451 -6.06 -3.85 11.41
C MET A 451 -6.44 -2.60 12.21
N PRO A 452 -7.58 -2.60 12.91
CA PRO A 452 -7.97 -1.49 13.77
C PRO A 452 -6.87 -1.12 14.76
N ALA A 453 -6.57 0.17 14.86
CA ALA A 453 -5.60 0.69 15.84
C ALA A 453 -6.12 0.52 17.27
N GLY A 454 -7.44 0.73 17.47
CA GLY A 454 -8.14 0.50 18.73
C GLY A 454 -9.37 -0.35 18.53
N ILE A 455 -9.63 -1.26 19.48
CA ILE A 455 -10.86 -2.07 19.54
C ILE A 455 -11.51 -1.81 20.89
N GLU A 456 -12.72 -1.28 20.85
CA GLU A 456 -13.55 -1.04 22.04
C GLU A 456 -14.72 -2.04 22.06
N VAL A 457 -14.85 -2.79 23.16
CA VAL A 457 -15.97 -3.71 23.36
C VAL A 457 -16.95 -3.09 24.34
N ARG A 458 -18.20 -2.92 23.91
CA ARG A 458 -19.30 -2.37 24.72
C ARG A 458 -20.37 -3.42 24.98
N ASP A 459 -21.01 -3.35 26.14
CA ASP A 459 -22.21 -4.15 26.40
C ASP A 459 -23.38 -3.63 25.55
N SER A 460 -24.22 -4.53 25.07
CA SER A 460 -25.51 -4.15 24.50
C SER A 460 -26.35 -3.54 25.63
N SER A 461 -26.41 -2.20 25.67
CA SER A 461 -27.21 -1.50 26.68
C SER A 461 -28.69 -1.70 26.40
N PRO A 462 -29.50 -2.18 27.37
CA PRO A 462 -30.86 -1.75 27.46
C PRO A 462 -30.82 -0.25 27.72
N LYS A 463 -31.59 0.52 26.98
CA LYS A 463 -31.82 1.94 27.26
C LYS A 463 -32.09 2.11 28.77
N ASP A 464 -31.36 3.05 29.37
CA ASP A 464 -31.56 3.56 30.72
C ASP A 464 -31.13 2.69 31.92
N GLN A 465 -29.86 2.87 32.35
CA GLN A 465 -29.62 3.02 33.79
C GLN A 465 -28.47 4.01 34.02
N PRO A 466 -28.70 5.13 34.73
CA PRO A 466 -27.62 5.95 35.26
C PRO A 466 -27.09 5.32 36.55
N GLY A 467 -25.79 5.09 36.63
CA GLY A 467 -25.14 4.90 37.91
C GLY A 467 -24.60 3.51 38.19
N ALA A 468 -23.40 3.24 37.72
CA ALA A 468 -22.41 2.49 38.47
C ALA A 468 -21.03 3.02 38.05
N GLN A 469 -20.65 4.12 38.68
CA GLN A 469 -19.23 4.56 38.71
C GLN A 469 -18.53 3.61 39.69
N GLY A 470 -17.91 2.56 39.18
CA GLY A 470 -16.77 1.97 39.82
C GLY A 470 -15.62 2.98 39.63
N GLU A 471 -15.09 3.50 40.71
CA GLU A 471 -13.84 4.28 40.69
C GLU A 471 -12.70 3.36 40.24
N GLU A 472 -12.46 3.25 38.94
CA GLU A 472 -11.20 2.76 38.43
C GLU A 472 -10.16 3.86 38.72
N ARG A 473 -9.16 3.50 39.50
CA ARG A 473 -7.98 4.32 39.74
C ARG A 473 -7.41 4.70 38.36
N PRO A 474 -7.23 6.00 38.06
CA PRO A 474 -6.74 6.40 36.75
C PRO A 474 -5.37 5.75 36.50
N ALA A 475 -5.25 5.01 35.40
CA ALA A 475 -4.00 4.38 35.00
C ALA A 475 -2.90 5.44 34.86
N THR A 476 -1.73 5.15 35.38
CA THR A 476 -0.58 6.05 35.21
C THR A 476 -0.18 6.11 33.74
N LEU A 477 0.41 7.22 33.28
CA LEU A 477 0.94 7.35 31.91
C LEU A 477 1.82 6.15 31.54
N TRP A 478 2.62 5.67 32.49
CA TRP A 478 3.48 4.52 32.29
C TRP A 478 2.71 3.22 32.04
N GLU A 479 1.68 2.95 32.82
CA GLU A 479 0.79 1.80 32.63
C GLU A 479 0.12 1.86 31.24
N VAL A 480 -0.38 3.03 30.85
CA VAL A 480 -0.98 3.23 29.53
C VAL A 480 0.01 2.91 28.41
N LEU A 481 1.22 3.42 28.48
CA LEU A 481 2.25 3.21 27.45
C LEU A 481 2.70 1.75 27.38
N HIS A 482 2.96 1.14 28.52
CA HIS A 482 3.45 -0.23 28.61
C HIS A 482 2.38 -1.23 28.09
N ASP A 483 1.14 -1.09 28.54
CA ASP A 483 0.03 -1.95 28.15
C ASP A 483 -0.31 -1.78 26.65
N SER A 484 -0.29 -0.54 26.15
CA SER A 484 -0.51 -0.27 24.72
C SER A 484 0.61 -0.88 23.87
N ALA A 485 1.85 -0.85 24.34
CA ALA A 485 2.98 -1.45 23.65
C ALA A 485 2.89 -2.98 23.63
N GLN A 486 2.55 -3.61 24.75
CA GLN A 486 2.31 -5.06 24.83
C GLN A 486 1.13 -5.49 23.95
N LEU A 487 0.04 -4.73 23.97
CA LEU A 487 -1.15 -5.00 23.16
C LEU A 487 -0.82 -5.02 21.66
N VAL A 488 0.04 -4.10 21.20
CA VAL A 488 0.39 -3.98 19.78
C VAL A 488 1.41 -5.02 19.33
N LEU A 489 2.35 -5.41 20.20
CA LEU A 489 3.36 -6.43 19.89
C LEU A 489 2.82 -7.87 19.97
N GLY A 490 1.73 -8.08 20.70
CA GLY A 490 1.09 -9.38 20.86
C GLY A 490 1.73 -10.28 21.95
N PRO A 491 1.02 -11.34 22.37
CA PRO A 491 1.50 -12.27 23.39
C PRO A 491 2.72 -13.06 22.90
N GLY A 492 3.72 -13.23 23.77
CA GLY A 492 4.93 -14.04 23.52
C GLY A 492 6.22 -13.27 23.25
N ARG A 493 6.20 -11.96 23.16
CA ARG A 493 7.41 -11.14 23.22
C ARG A 493 7.64 -10.69 24.67
N GLY A 494 8.86 -10.90 25.18
CA GLY A 494 9.22 -10.60 26.56
C GLY A 494 8.97 -9.14 26.95
N ARG A 495 9.19 -8.84 28.24
CA ARG A 495 9.01 -7.50 28.81
C ARG A 495 9.82 -6.46 27.99
N ILE A 496 9.15 -5.43 27.51
CA ILE A 496 9.79 -4.37 26.72
C ILE A 496 10.77 -3.62 27.62
N ASP A 497 12.04 -3.53 27.19
CA ASP A 497 13.04 -2.69 27.85
C ASP A 497 12.65 -1.20 27.64
N PRO A 498 12.38 -0.44 28.72
CA PRO A 498 11.95 0.93 28.62
C PRO A 498 12.96 1.89 27.95
N ASP A 499 14.25 1.56 28.04
CA ASP A 499 15.33 2.31 27.44
C ASP A 499 15.77 1.71 26.09
N GLY A 500 15.27 0.52 25.75
CA GLY A 500 15.46 -0.11 24.45
C GLY A 500 14.69 0.62 23.36
N GLY A 501 15.25 0.67 22.14
CA GLY A 501 14.58 1.26 20.99
C GLY A 501 13.34 0.48 20.61
N PHE A 502 12.27 1.18 20.21
CA PHE A 502 11.02 0.52 19.74
C PHE A 502 11.27 -0.55 18.67
N PHE A 503 12.13 -0.28 17.70
CA PHE A 503 12.45 -1.24 16.64
C PHE A 503 13.24 -2.44 17.15
N ASP A 504 14.10 -2.24 18.16
CA ASP A 504 14.84 -3.33 18.81
C ASP A 504 13.92 -4.21 19.65
N ALA A 505 12.85 -3.63 20.21
CA ALA A 505 11.76 -4.35 20.86
C ALA A 505 10.84 -5.09 19.86
N GLY A 506 11.04 -4.89 18.53
CA GLY A 506 10.34 -5.58 17.47
C GLY A 506 9.12 -4.83 16.91
N PHE A 507 8.98 -3.54 17.18
CA PHE A 507 8.01 -2.72 16.47
C PHE A 507 8.44 -2.53 15.01
N THR A 508 7.46 -2.42 14.14
CA THR A 508 7.58 -1.90 12.78
C THR A 508 7.01 -0.48 12.74
N SER A 509 7.26 0.27 11.68
CA SER A 509 6.62 1.60 11.49
C SER A 509 5.10 1.51 11.64
N MET A 510 4.49 0.46 11.10
CA MET A 510 3.06 0.22 11.17
C MET A 510 2.58 -0.05 12.60
N SER A 511 3.28 -0.93 13.33
CA SER A 511 2.90 -1.23 14.71
C SER A 511 3.16 -0.05 15.64
N LEU A 512 4.15 0.82 15.36
CA LEU A 512 4.34 2.07 16.09
C LEU A 512 3.20 3.06 15.87
N MET A 513 2.69 3.19 14.65
CA MET A 513 1.50 4.01 14.40
C MET A 513 0.28 3.51 15.17
N ARG A 514 0.08 2.18 15.23
CA ARG A 514 -0.97 1.57 16.04
C ARG A 514 -0.76 1.80 17.53
N PHE A 515 0.47 1.71 18.01
CA PHE A 515 0.82 2.01 19.39
C PHE A 515 0.46 3.46 19.77
N VAL A 516 0.85 4.43 18.95
CA VAL A 516 0.52 5.85 19.22
C VAL A 516 -0.98 6.09 19.17
N ALA A 517 -1.70 5.49 18.21
CA ALA A 517 -3.15 5.59 18.13
C ALA A 517 -3.83 5.03 19.39
N GLU A 518 -3.38 3.87 19.91
CA GLU A 518 -3.89 3.27 21.15
C GLU A 518 -3.62 4.17 22.36
N VAL A 519 -2.39 4.72 22.47
CA VAL A 519 -2.03 5.65 23.53
C VAL A 519 -2.88 6.92 23.48
N SER A 520 -3.10 7.49 22.28
CA SER A 520 -3.95 8.65 22.06
C SER A 520 -5.38 8.41 22.55
N VAL A 521 -5.93 7.21 22.27
CA VAL A 521 -7.27 6.82 22.73
C VAL A 521 -7.34 6.77 24.25
N ARG A 522 -6.37 6.10 24.88
CA ARG A 522 -6.37 5.90 26.35
C ARG A 522 -6.12 7.17 27.13
N LEU A 523 -5.35 8.09 26.56
CA LEU A 523 -5.08 9.39 27.19
C LEU A 523 -6.12 10.47 26.84
N GLY A 524 -7.00 10.20 25.86
CA GLY A 524 -7.98 11.17 25.38
C GLY A 524 -7.35 12.40 24.70
N THR A 525 -6.09 12.28 24.23
CA THR A 525 -5.31 13.35 23.65
C THR A 525 -4.73 12.91 22.31
N GLU A 526 -4.80 13.77 21.31
CA GLU A 526 -4.22 13.49 19.99
C GLU A 526 -2.69 13.57 20.04
N ILE A 527 -2.02 12.46 19.71
CA ILE A 527 -0.57 12.34 19.73
C ILE A 527 -0.08 12.06 18.31
N SER A 528 0.82 12.91 17.80
CA SER A 528 1.38 12.70 16.46
C SER A 528 2.26 11.44 16.41
N PRO A 529 2.03 10.51 15.46
CA PRO A 529 2.87 9.32 15.29
C PRO A 529 4.34 9.63 14.99
N VAL A 530 4.67 10.82 14.54
CA VAL A 530 6.05 11.24 14.29
C VAL A 530 6.88 11.29 15.59
N LEU A 531 6.24 11.51 16.73
CA LEU A 531 6.91 11.65 18.03
C LEU A 531 7.66 10.38 18.46
N VAL A 532 7.17 9.17 18.15
CA VAL A 532 7.88 7.93 18.50
C VAL A 532 9.21 7.76 17.76
N PHE A 533 9.40 8.47 16.63
CA PHE A 533 10.67 8.49 15.90
C PHE A 533 11.63 9.55 16.46
N GLN A 534 11.09 10.62 17.05
CA GLN A 534 11.89 11.65 17.73
C GLN A 534 12.30 11.19 19.12
N TYR A 535 11.44 10.45 19.81
CA TYR A 535 11.61 9.87 21.13
C TYR A 535 11.56 8.34 21.05
N PRO A 536 12.64 7.69 20.62
CA PRO A 536 12.60 6.31 20.11
C PRO A 536 12.59 5.21 21.18
N THR A 537 12.42 5.55 22.47
CA THR A 537 12.27 4.62 23.59
C THR A 537 11.01 4.93 24.39
N LEU A 538 10.48 3.94 25.14
CA LEU A 538 9.30 4.18 25.98
C LEU A 538 9.54 5.28 27.02
N ASN A 539 10.73 5.33 27.63
CA ASN A 539 11.07 6.38 28.61
C ASN A 539 11.13 7.76 27.96
N ALA A 540 11.85 7.92 26.85
CA ALA A 540 11.95 9.20 26.16
C ALA A 540 10.58 9.70 25.67
N PHE A 541 9.74 8.79 25.19
CA PHE A 541 8.38 9.11 24.75
C PHE A 541 7.47 9.48 25.92
N ALA A 542 7.59 8.78 27.07
CA ALA A 542 6.85 9.09 28.29
C ALA A 542 7.21 10.47 28.85
N ASP A 543 8.51 10.80 28.87
CA ASP A 543 8.98 12.08 29.39
C ASP A 543 8.47 13.24 28.53
N HIS A 544 8.55 13.11 27.20
CA HIS A 544 7.98 14.10 26.29
C HIS A 544 6.47 14.27 26.48
N LEU A 545 5.73 13.20 26.64
CA LEU A 545 4.28 13.29 26.85
C LEU A 545 3.93 13.94 28.20
N ARG A 546 4.71 13.69 29.28
CA ARG A 546 4.51 14.36 30.58
C ARG A 546 4.70 15.88 30.47
N GLU A 547 5.79 16.33 29.85
CA GLU A 547 6.07 17.75 29.68
C GLU A 547 4.94 18.47 28.94
N ASN A 548 4.37 17.83 27.88
CA ASN A 548 3.33 18.48 27.08
C ASN A 548 1.90 18.31 27.61
N LEU A 549 1.62 17.25 28.40
CA LEU A 549 0.31 17.08 29.03
C LEU A 549 0.13 17.98 30.27
N ASP A 550 1.21 18.32 30.97
CA ASP A 550 1.19 19.25 32.10
C ASP A 550 1.04 20.71 31.63
N GLU A 551 1.69 21.14 30.55
CA GLU A 551 1.52 22.47 29.95
C GLU A 551 0.09 22.75 29.45
N GLY A 552 -0.64 21.71 29.00
CA GLY A 552 -2.04 21.83 28.55
C GLY A 552 -3.02 22.09 29.71
N ARG A 553 -2.73 21.64 30.93
CA ARG A 553 -3.58 21.85 32.12
C ARG A 553 -3.44 23.24 32.75
N ASP A 554 -2.26 23.85 32.64
CA ASP A 554 -2.02 25.20 33.18
C ASP A 554 -2.60 26.32 32.31
N SER A 555 -2.89 26.05 31.02
CA SER A 555 -3.48 27.04 30.11
C SER A 555 -5.00 27.18 30.20
N GLU A 556 -5.73 26.21 30.76
CA GLU A 556 -7.18 26.28 30.98
C GLU A 556 -7.58 26.85 32.36
N GLY A 557 -6.64 26.89 33.33
CA GLY A 557 -6.87 27.44 34.68
C GLY A 557 -6.86 28.96 34.77
N GLY A 558 -6.51 29.70 33.72
CA GLY A 558 -6.27 31.15 33.73
C GLY A 558 -7.40 32.07 33.25
N ARG A 559 -8.61 31.57 33.00
CA ARG A 559 -9.74 32.41 32.55
C ARG A 559 -10.99 32.28 33.42
N HIS A 560 -10.87 32.45 34.71
CA HIS A 560 -11.95 32.89 35.60
C HIS A 560 -11.30 33.58 36.80
N GLY A 561 -11.12 34.85 36.71
CA GLY A 561 -10.80 35.80 37.75
C GLY A 561 -11.25 37.18 37.32
#